data_42ad96c6014f76aed59b03477e8c5e0c
#
_entry.id   42ad96c6014f76aed59b03477e8c5e0c
#
_cell.length_a   1.000
_cell.length_b   1.000
_cell.length_c   1.000
_cell.angle_alpha   90.00
_cell.angle_beta   90.00
_cell.angle_gamma   90.00
#
_symmetry.space_group_name_H-M   'P 1'
#
loop_
_entity.id
_entity.type
_entity.pdbx_description
1 polymer ?
#
loop_
_entity_poly.entity_id
_entity_poly.type
_entity_poly.pdbx_seq_one_letter_code
_entity_poly.pdbx_strand_id
1 'polypeptide(L)'
;VAENYKVLHSLYPGRIDLGLGRTIDSNQRTSSSRLANRDPAEGTSYLQKIRQLLGNFNDGIDSTTTHNTDDQPPKSGVPEIWLLGSSIKSAGYAAELGLPFSFAHFINRGDGVKAMEFYRRQYTPVAAEPKPQGSISVFVICAETQKSATNIALSHAGFLVNQRTRIPGPIPTPQAVQDTPYTPPQRRLLEAHLKQTIAGPPDTIK
;
A
#
# COMPACT_ATOMS: atom_id res chain seq x y z
N VAL A 1 2.77 9.66 -16.52
CA VAL A 1 1.87 8.84 -15.69
C VAL A 1 0.44 9.32 -15.89
N ALA A 2 0.12 10.61 -15.68
CA ALA A 2 -1.24 11.13 -15.78
C ALA A 2 -1.89 10.81 -17.14
N GLU A 3 -1.22 11.10 -18.25
CA GLU A 3 -1.73 10.82 -19.60
C GLU A 3 -2.13 9.36 -19.79
N ASN A 4 -1.27 8.41 -19.40
CA ASN A 4 -1.55 6.98 -19.55
C ASN A 4 -2.82 6.59 -18.77
N TYR A 5 -2.99 7.11 -17.55
CA TYR A 5 -4.16 6.82 -16.75
C TYR A 5 -5.43 7.52 -17.23
N LYS A 6 -5.32 8.72 -17.82
CA LYS A 6 -6.44 9.38 -18.52
C LYS A 6 -6.93 8.52 -19.69
N VAL A 7 -6.01 8.01 -20.52
CA VAL A 7 -6.35 7.12 -21.64
C VAL A 7 -7.00 5.82 -21.14
N LEU A 8 -6.41 5.17 -20.12
CA LEU A 8 -6.98 3.95 -19.55
C LEU A 8 -8.37 4.18 -18.96
N HIS A 9 -8.56 5.28 -18.26
CA HIS A 9 -9.87 5.62 -17.69
C HIS A 9 -10.90 5.95 -18.77
N SER A 10 -10.49 6.59 -19.86
CA SER A 10 -11.38 6.86 -21.00
C SER A 10 -11.83 5.58 -21.72
N LEU A 11 -10.93 4.59 -21.80
CA LEU A 11 -11.24 3.29 -22.40
C LEU A 11 -12.08 2.40 -21.46
N TYR A 12 -11.92 2.56 -20.15
CA TYR A 12 -12.56 1.73 -19.12
C TYR A 12 -13.12 2.59 -17.98
N PRO A 13 -14.16 3.41 -18.23
CA PRO A 13 -14.70 4.34 -17.24
C PRO A 13 -15.13 3.64 -15.94
N GLY A 14 -14.72 4.19 -14.80
CA GLY A 14 -15.08 3.65 -13.48
C GLY A 14 -14.45 2.30 -13.11
N ARG A 15 -13.49 1.80 -13.90
CA ARG A 15 -12.82 0.52 -13.66
C ARG A 15 -11.34 0.64 -13.39
N ILE A 16 -10.80 1.83 -13.42
CA ILE A 16 -9.36 2.11 -13.26
C ILE A 16 -9.16 3.05 -12.08
N ASP A 17 -8.36 2.61 -11.13
CA ASP A 17 -7.88 3.40 -10.00
C ASP A 17 -6.37 3.57 -10.09
N LEU A 18 -5.85 4.69 -9.57
CA LEU A 18 -4.42 4.97 -9.49
C LEU A 18 -3.92 4.90 -8.06
N GLY A 19 -3.13 3.88 -7.72
CA GLY A 19 -2.47 3.77 -6.44
C GLY A 19 -1.10 4.44 -6.43
N LEU A 20 -0.90 5.45 -5.58
CA LEU A 20 0.36 6.16 -5.41
C LEU A 20 1.09 5.68 -4.16
N GLY A 21 2.19 4.97 -4.32
CA GLY A 21 3.04 4.52 -3.23
C GLY A 21 4.48 5.02 -3.38
N ARG A 22 5.21 5.14 -2.26
CA ARG A 22 6.65 5.34 -2.33
C ARG A 22 7.35 3.99 -2.47
N THR A 23 8.04 3.78 -3.57
CA THR A 23 9.01 2.69 -3.66
C THR A 23 10.19 3.05 -2.77
N ILE A 24 10.48 2.23 -1.78
CA ILE A 24 11.76 2.30 -1.09
C ILE A 24 12.73 1.60 -2.03
N ASP A 25 13.60 2.37 -2.67
CA ASP A 25 14.66 1.83 -3.52
C ASP A 25 15.38 0.72 -2.76
N SER A 26 15.51 -0.45 -3.37
CA SER A 26 16.15 -1.61 -2.77
C SER A 26 17.60 -1.31 -2.35
N ASN A 27 18.26 -0.39 -3.06
CA ASN A 27 19.59 0.10 -2.73
C ASN A 27 19.59 1.05 -1.51
N GLN A 28 18.48 1.72 -1.20
CA GLN A 28 18.34 2.55 0.00
C GLN A 28 17.81 1.78 1.22
N ARG A 29 17.29 0.55 1.05
CA ARG A 29 16.93 -0.34 2.16
C ARG A 29 18.12 -0.77 3.02
N THR A 30 19.34 -0.44 2.61
CA THR A 30 20.56 -0.98 3.21
C THR A 30 21.02 -0.30 4.48
N SER A 31 20.34 0.69 5.01
CA SER A 31 20.68 1.24 6.31
C SER A 31 19.45 1.33 7.21
N SER A 32 19.37 0.43 8.19
CA SER A 32 18.41 0.49 9.30
C SER A 32 18.47 1.81 10.07
N SER A 33 19.60 2.52 10.00
CA SER A 33 19.77 3.88 10.51
C SER A 33 19.01 4.96 9.72
N ARG A 34 18.71 4.74 8.44
CA ARG A 34 17.96 5.71 7.60
C ARG A 34 16.43 5.64 7.76
N LEU A 35 15.90 4.59 8.39
CA LEU A 35 14.49 4.59 8.80
C LEU A 35 14.21 5.58 9.92
N ALA A 36 15.21 5.88 10.75
CA ALA A 36 15.12 6.86 11.84
C ALA A 36 15.45 8.30 11.39
N ASN A 37 16.27 8.47 10.32
CA ASN A 37 16.71 9.78 9.82
C ASN A 37 16.28 9.98 8.37
N ARG A 38 14.98 9.90 8.07
CA ARG A 38 14.47 10.41 6.80
C ARG A 38 14.53 11.91 6.82
N ASP A 39 15.32 12.48 5.89
CA ASP A 39 15.40 13.91 5.68
C ASP A 39 13.97 14.48 5.53
N PRO A 40 13.59 15.48 6.36
CA PRO A 40 12.32 16.19 6.19
C PRO A 40 12.11 16.71 4.75
N ALA A 41 13.18 17.08 4.06
CA ALA A 41 13.18 17.53 2.69
C ALA A 41 12.68 16.47 1.69
N GLU A 42 12.94 15.16 1.93
CA GLU A 42 12.40 14.09 1.09
C GLU A 42 10.87 13.98 1.17
N GLY A 43 10.30 14.27 2.34
CA GLY A 43 8.85 14.27 2.54
C GLY A 43 8.17 15.42 1.78
N THR A 44 8.77 16.59 1.80
CA THR A 44 8.30 17.78 1.07
C THR A 44 8.36 17.54 -0.44
N SER A 45 9.47 16.97 -0.92
CA SER A 45 9.61 16.58 -2.33
C SER A 45 8.57 15.56 -2.78
N TYR A 46 8.22 14.57 -1.94
CA TYR A 46 7.20 13.58 -2.27
C TYR A 46 5.80 14.21 -2.38
N LEU A 47 5.41 15.04 -1.42
CA LEU A 47 4.14 15.79 -1.47
C LEU A 47 4.05 16.69 -2.70
N GLN A 48 5.12 17.40 -3.02
CA GLN A 48 5.17 18.24 -4.21
C GLN A 48 4.96 17.45 -5.50
N LYS A 49 5.60 16.27 -5.62
CA LYS A 49 5.41 15.39 -6.78
C LYS A 49 3.97 14.88 -6.89
N ILE A 50 3.32 14.56 -5.77
CA ILE A 50 1.91 14.17 -5.79
C ILE A 50 1.05 15.35 -6.22
N ARG A 51 1.24 16.56 -5.64
CA ARG A 51 0.48 17.76 -6.03
C ARG A 51 0.65 18.08 -7.51
N GLN A 52 1.87 17.97 -8.03
CA GLN A 52 2.13 18.15 -9.45
C GLN A 52 1.39 17.12 -10.30
N LEU A 53 1.39 15.83 -9.88
CA LEU A 53 0.66 14.79 -10.57
C LEU A 53 -0.85 15.06 -10.55
N LEU A 54 -1.41 15.46 -9.40
CA LEU A 54 -2.82 15.83 -9.29
C LEU A 54 -3.17 17.04 -10.19
N GLY A 55 -2.29 18.05 -10.25
CA GLY A 55 -2.40 19.17 -11.19
C GLY A 55 -2.50 18.69 -12.64
N ASN A 56 -1.60 17.80 -13.06
CA ASN A 56 -1.62 17.25 -14.43
C ASN A 56 -2.91 16.45 -14.77
N PHE A 57 -3.63 15.96 -13.78
CA PHE A 57 -4.96 15.38 -14.01
C PHE A 57 -6.02 16.45 -14.23
N ASN A 58 -5.90 17.60 -13.59
CA ASN A 58 -6.84 18.72 -13.70
C ASN A 58 -6.59 19.59 -14.95
N ASP A 59 -5.34 19.66 -15.44
CA ASP A 59 -4.91 20.44 -16.61
C ASP A 59 -5.38 19.84 -17.94
N GLY A 60 -6.64 19.61 -18.12
CA GLY A 60 -7.20 19.05 -19.36
C GLY A 60 -8.72 18.93 -19.33
N ILE A 61 -9.30 19.41 -18.25
CA ILE A 61 -10.74 19.58 -18.16
C ILE A 61 -11.05 20.98 -18.65
N ASP A 62 -11.12 21.14 -19.98
CA ASP A 62 -11.64 22.36 -20.58
C ASP A 62 -13.09 22.56 -20.10
N SER A 63 -13.30 23.61 -19.34
CA SER A 63 -14.58 24.05 -18.79
C SER A 63 -15.53 24.59 -19.88
N THR A 64 -15.34 24.23 -21.15
CA THR A 64 -16.08 24.80 -22.28
C THR A 64 -17.17 23.87 -22.86
N THR A 65 -17.42 22.70 -22.31
CA THR A 65 -18.55 21.88 -22.77
C THR A 65 -19.68 21.89 -21.73
N THR A 66 -20.37 23.03 -21.67
CA THR A 66 -21.71 23.11 -21.08
C THR A 66 -22.72 22.47 -22.05
N HIS A 67 -22.98 21.18 -21.88
CA HIS A 67 -24.20 20.57 -22.36
C HIS A 67 -25.05 20.16 -21.16
N ASN A 68 -26.08 20.99 -20.90
CA ASN A 68 -27.19 20.68 -20.01
C ASN A 68 -27.94 19.44 -20.53
N THR A 69 -27.72 18.29 -19.91
CA THR A 69 -28.66 17.18 -19.91
C THR A 69 -28.68 16.56 -18.53
N ASP A 70 -29.86 16.29 -18.00
CA ASP A 70 -30.17 15.80 -16.64
C ASP A 70 -29.61 14.40 -16.27
N ASP A 71 -28.76 13.83 -17.10
CA ASP A 71 -27.96 12.67 -16.76
C ASP A 71 -26.61 13.18 -16.23
N GLN A 72 -26.34 12.99 -14.96
CA GLN A 72 -25.03 13.27 -14.37
C GLN A 72 -23.95 12.59 -15.23
N PRO A 73 -23.04 13.37 -15.86
CA PRO A 73 -21.94 12.76 -16.57
C PRO A 73 -21.11 11.96 -15.58
N PRO A 74 -20.56 10.80 -15.96
CA PRO A 74 -19.59 10.11 -15.14
C PRO A 74 -18.50 11.11 -14.79
N LYS A 75 -18.05 11.15 -13.53
CA LYS A 75 -17.00 12.02 -12.99
C LYS A 75 -15.86 12.05 -14.01
N SER A 76 -15.73 13.17 -14.70
CA SER A 76 -15.05 13.34 -15.96
C SER A 76 -13.59 12.84 -15.92
N GLY A 77 -13.26 11.82 -16.66
CA GLY A 77 -11.93 11.61 -17.26
C GLY A 77 -10.76 11.31 -16.32
N VAL A 78 -10.94 11.26 -15.00
CA VAL A 78 -9.87 11.07 -14.02
C VAL A 78 -10.15 9.81 -13.19
N PRO A 79 -9.20 8.87 -13.10
CA PRO A 79 -9.34 7.72 -12.23
C PRO A 79 -9.38 8.13 -10.76
N GLU A 80 -9.98 7.32 -9.90
CA GLU A 80 -9.86 7.51 -8.46
C GLU A 80 -8.40 7.35 -8.04
N ILE A 81 -7.89 8.29 -7.24
CA ILE A 81 -6.47 8.31 -6.85
C ILE A 81 -6.33 7.96 -5.38
N TRP A 82 -5.68 6.84 -5.10
CA TRP A 82 -5.43 6.32 -3.77
C TRP A 82 -3.98 6.56 -3.35
N LEU A 83 -3.76 7.06 -2.14
CA LEU A 83 -2.43 7.08 -1.56
C LEU A 83 -2.18 5.79 -0.79
N LEU A 84 -1.08 5.11 -1.13
CA LEU A 84 -0.68 3.84 -0.49
C LEU A 84 0.47 4.09 0.49
N GLY A 85 0.37 3.51 1.69
CA GLY A 85 1.44 3.68 2.67
C GLY A 85 1.35 2.74 3.85
N SER A 86 2.44 2.68 4.66
CA SER A 86 2.56 1.81 5.83
C SER A 86 2.98 2.58 7.09
N SER A 87 2.69 3.88 7.17
CA SER A 87 3.10 4.73 8.28
C SER A 87 2.07 5.82 8.59
N ILE A 88 2.09 6.34 9.81
CA ILE A 88 1.28 7.51 10.22
C ILE A 88 1.62 8.72 9.35
N LYS A 89 2.87 8.88 8.91
CA LYS A 89 3.29 9.96 8.02
C LYS A 89 2.59 9.87 6.65
N SER A 90 2.47 8.70 6.05
CA SER A 90 1.73 8.51 4.79
C SER A 90 0.23 8.75 4.97
N ALA A 91 -0.33 8.36 6.11
CA ALA A 91 -1.70 8.68 6.49
C ALA A 91 -1.94 10.20 6.55
N GLY A 92 -0.98 10.95 7.12
CA GLY A 92 -1.02 12.41 7.15
C GLY A 92 -0.99 13.05 5.76
N TYR A 93 -0.18 12.52 4.86
CA TYR A 93 -0.15 13.02 3.47
C TYR A 93 -1.48 12.79 2.74
N ALA A 94 -2.09 11.61 2.92
CA ALA A 94 -3.40 11.34 2.33
C ALA A 94 -4.47 12.28 2.90
N ALA A 95 -4.47 12.48 4.21
CA ALA A 95 -5.40 13.38 4.89
C ALA A 95 -5.26 14.84 4.43
N GLU A 96 -4.03 15.35 4.33
CA GLU A 96 -3.71 16.72 3.86
C GLU A 96 -4.16 16.96 2.42
N LEU A 97 -4.01 15.93 1.57
CA LEU A 97 -4.37 16.02 0.15
C LEU A 97 -5.83 15.69 -0.12
N GLY A 98 -6.61 15.29 0.88
CA GLY A 98 -7.99 14.86 0.70
C GLY A 98 -8.14 13.61 -0.17
N LEU A 99 -7.13 12.72 -0.15
CA LEU A 99 -7.13 11.50 -0.97
C LEU A 99 -7.59 10.28 -0.17
N PRO A 100 -8.24 9.31 -0.79
CA PRO A 100 -8.41 7.97 -0.25
C PRO A 100 -7.06 7.36 0.17
N PHE A 101 -7.06 6.62 1.30
CA PHE A 101 -5.84 6.05 1.87
C PHE A 101 -5.94 4.54 2.04
N SER A 102 -4.97 3.80 1.49
CA SER A 102 -4.82 2.37 1.71
C SER A 102 -3.59 2.08 2.58
N PHE A 103 -3.82 1.53 3.77
CA PHE A 103 -2.75 1.18 4.68
C PHE A 103 -2.21 -0.23 4.40
N ALA A 104 -0.92 -0.32 4.11
CA ALA A 104 -0.22 -1.58 3.84
C ALA A 104 0.12 -2.29 5.16
N HIS A 105 -0.86 -2.96 5.76
CA HIS A 105 -0.72 -3.69 7.02
C HIS A 105 0.27 -4.86 6.90
N PHE A 106 0.40 -5.45 5.72
CA PHE A 106 1.39 -6.52 5.45
C PHE A 106 2.84 -6.04 5.57
N ILE A 107 3.10 -4.72 5.49
CA ILE A 107 4.42 -4.12 5.69
C ILE A 107 4.63 -3.71 7.16
N ASN A 108 3.64 -3.04 7.75
CA ASN A 108 3.71 -2.53 9.12
C ASN A 108 2.41 -2.85 9.87
N ARG A 109 2.44 -3.87 10.70
CA ARG A 109 1.27 -4.36 11.43
C ARG A 109 0.99 -3.61 12.72
N GLY A 110 2.00 -2.91 13.27
CA GLY A 110 1.88 -2.24 14.57
C GLY A 110 1.11 -0.92 14.53
N ASP A 111 1.19 -0.19 13.43
CA ASP A 111 0.68 1.19 13.37
C ASP A 111 -0.65 1.33 12.62
N GLY A 112 -1.24 0.24 12.13
CA GLY A 112 -2.42 0.30 11.27
C GLY A 112 -3.59 1.07 11.88
N VAL A 113 -3.99 0.72 13.10
CA VAL A 113 -5.10 1.39 13.80
C VAL A 113 -4.79 2.87 13.99
N LYS A 114 -3.61 3.19 14.55
CA LYS A 114 -3.19 4.57 14.80
C LYS A 114 -3.13 5.40 13.52
N ALA A 115 -2.64 4.81 12.42
CA ALA A 115 -2.55 5.49 11.13
C ALA A 115 -3.94 5.79 10.56
N MET A 116 -4.87 4.84 10.64
CA MET A 116 -6.24 5.02 10.15
C MET A 116 -7.04 6.00 11.00
N GLU A 117 -6.88 5.99 12.32
CA GLU A 117 -7.48 6.99 13.21
C GLU A 117 -6.92 8.39 12.94
N PHE A 118 -5.60 8.49 12.78
CA PHE A 118 -4.92 9.74 12.44
C PHE A 118 -5.43 10.28 11.11
N TYR A 119 -5.49 9.45 10.07
CA TYR A 119 -6.02 9.79 8.76
C TYR A 119 -7.44 10.38 8.86
N ARG A 120 -8.36 9.68 9.52
CA ARG A 120 -9.76 10.13 9.66
C ARG A 120 -9.88 11.45 10.41
N ARG A 121 -9.08 11.63 11.46
CA ARG A 121 -9.12 12.84 12.29
C ARG A 121 -8.53 14.06 11.60
N GLN A 122 -7.50 13.87 10.78
CA GLN A 122 -6.78 14.94 10.08
C GLN A 122 -7.26 15.16 8.65
N TYR A 123 -8.27 14.43 8.21
CA TYR A 123 -8.74 14.49 6.83
C TYR A 123 -9.25 15.87 6.47
N THR A 124 -8.74 16.41 5.36
CA THR A 124 -9.17 17.69 4.77
C THR A 124 -10.13 17.38 3.61
N PRO A 125 -11.45 17.63 3.77
CA PRO A 125 -12.40 17.34 2.72
C PRO A 125 -12.11 18.14 1.45
N VAL A 126 -12.25 17.48 0.30
CA VAL A 126 -12.23 18.13 -1.03
C VAL A 126 -13.58 17.89 -1.71
N ALA A 127 -13.92 18.71 -2.71
CA ALA A 127 -15.24 18.64 -3.34
C ALA A 127 -15.56 17.25 -3.92
N ALA A 128 -14.55 16.57 -4.51
CA ALA A 128 -14.68 15.24 -5.05
C ALA A 128 -14.78 14.15 -3.97
N GLU A 129 -14.16 14.38 -2.81
CA GLU A 129 -14.10 13.42 -1.70
C GLU A 129 -14.48 14.11 -0.37
N PRO A 130 -15.78 14.26 -0.09
CA PRO A 130 -16.23 14.98 1.10
C PRO A 130 -16.03 14.21 2.41
N LYS A 131 -15.74 12.89 2.32
CA LYS A 131 -15.52 12.00 3.47
C LYS A 131 -14.26 11.17 3.31
N PRO A 132 -13.54 10.88 4.41
CA PRO A 132 -12.35 10.05 4.34
C PRO A 132 -12.71 8.61 3.93
N GLN A 133 -12.09 8.14 2.86
CA GLN A 133 -12.16 6.74 2.42
C GLN A 133 -10.88 6.02 2.78
N GLY A 134 -10.98 4.88 3.47
CA GLY A 134 -9.82 4.13 3.91
C GLY A 134 -9.97 2.63 3.72
N SER A 135 -8.89 1.99 3.31
CA SER A 135 -8.77 0.54 3.21
C SER A 135 -7.51 0.02 3.91
N ILE A 136 -7.50 -1.27 4.19
CA ILE A 136 -6.33 -1.95 4.78
C ILE A 136 -5.97 -3.12 3.88
N SER A 137 -4.72 -3.13 3.42
CA SER A 137 -4.18 -4.23 2.62
C SER A 137 -3.53 -5.25 3.55
N VAL A 138 -4.05 -6.47 3.58
CA VAL A 138 -3.55 -7.59 4.37
C VAL A 138 -2.98 -8.68 3.48
N PHE A 139 -2.01 -9.44 4.00
CA PHE A 139 -1.49 -10.61 3.33
C PHE A 139 -2.17 -11.87 3.92
N VAL A 140 -2.86 -12.60 3.06
CA VAL A 140 -3.63 -13.79 3.43
C VAL A 140 -3.13 -14.99 2.64
N ILE A 141 -2.98 -16.13 3.32
CA ILE A 141 -2.65 -17.41 2.73
C ILE A 141 -3.82 -18.36 2.93
N CYS A 142 -4.51 -18.67 1.85
CA CYS A 142 -5.62 -19.60 1.84
C CYS A 142 -5.20 -20.92 1.17
N ALA A 143 -5.49 -22.06 1.82
CA ALA A 143 -5.26 -23.39 1.27
C ALA A 143 -6.36 -24.34 1.75
N GLU A 144 -6.49 -25.50 1.12
CA GLU A 144 -7.53 -26.50 1.46
C GLU A 144 -7.50 -26.94 2.92
N THR A 145 -6.30 -27.04 3.50
CA THR A 145 -6.11 -27.48 4.90
C THR A 145 -5.24 -26.49 5.68
N GLN A 146 -5.42 -26.46 6.99
CA GLN A 146 -4.56 -25.69 7.89
C GLN A 146 -3.08 -26.07 7.74
N LYS A 147 -2.77 -27.34 7.55
CA LYS A 147 -1.41 -27.83 7.35
C LYS A 147 -0.79 -27.25 6.06
N SER A 148 -1.53 -27.27 4.96
CA SER A 148 -1.06 -26.68 3.69
C SER A 148 -0.86 -25.17 3.81
N ALA A 149 -1.79 -24.46 4.42
CA ALA A 149 -1.67 -23.01 4.64
C ALA A 149 -0.45 -22.68 5.52
N THR A 150 -0.22 -23.46 6.58
CA THR A 150 0.95 -23.29 7.47
C THR A 150 2.27 -23.54 6.73
N ASN A 151 2.32 -24.54 5.86
CA ASN A 151 3.51 -24.80 5.04
C ASN A 151 3.80 -23.64 4.08
N ILE A 152 2.79 -23.10 3.41
CA ILE A 152 2.96 -21.93 2.54
C ILE A 152 3.41 -20.71 3.36
N ALA A 153 2.81 -20.50 4.54
CA ALA A 153 3.20 -19.44 5.46
C ALA A 153 4.67 -19.53 5.90
N LEU A 154 5.17 -20.76 6.09
CA LEU A 154 6.57 -21.00 6.43
C LEU A 154 7.52 -20.53 5.33
N SER A 155 7.22 -20.83 4.05
CA SER A 155 7.97 -20.33 2.89
C SER A 155 8.00 -18.81 2.86
N HIS A 156 6.85 -18.17 3.03
CA HIS A 156 6.74 -16.71 3.05
C HIS A 156 7.53 -16.08 4.22
N ALA A 157 7.41 -16.66 5.42
CA ALA A 157 8.15 -16.18 6.60
C ALA A 157 9.66 -16.32 6.40
N GLY A 158 10.14 -17.44 5.84
CA GLY A 158 11.53 -17.65 5.48
C GLY A 158 12.04 -16.63 4.48
N PHE A 159 11.24 -16.32 3.45
CA PHE A 159 11.56 -15.26 2.48
C PHE A 159 11.70 -13.88 3.15
N LEU A 160 10.81 -13.52 4.07
CA LEU A 160 10.89 -12.25 4.80
C LEU A 160 12.14 -12.17 5.70
N VAL A 161 12.52 -13.30 6.35
CA VAL A 161 13.78 -13.39 7.10
C VAL A 161 14.97 -13.17 6.19
N ASN A 162 15.01 -13.85 5.03
CA ASN A 162 16.08 -13.71 4.04
C ASN A 162 16.20 -12.26 3.55
N GLN A 163 15.08 -11.62 3.20
CA GLN A 163 15.09 -10.21 2.82
C GLN A 163 15.65 -9.29 3.92
N ARG A 164 15.26 -9.53 5.17
CA ARG A 164 15.72 -8.69 6.30
C ARG A 164 17.17 -8.91 6.63
N THR A 165 17.69 -10.12 6.42
CA THR A 165 19.09 -10.47 6.65
C THR A 165 19.96 -10.36 5.40
N ARG A 166 19.39 -9.83 4.30
CA ARG A 166 20.09 -9.61 3.02
C ARG A 166 20.64 -10.88 2.38
N ILE A 167 19.95 -11.98 2.53
CA ILE A 167 20.23 -13.21 1.79
C ILE A 167 19.43 -13.16 0.49
N PRO A 168 20.07 -12.94 -0.66
CA PRO A 168 19.36 -12.91 -1.95
C PRO A 168 18.93 -14.31 -2.34
N GLY A 169 17.82 -14.43 -3.06
CA GLY A 169 17.35 -15.70 -3.56
C GLY A 169 15.84 -15.73 -3.83
N PRO A 170 15.37 -16.81 -4.43
CA PRO A 170 13.95 -17.05 -4.60
C PRO A 170 13.25 -17.29 -3.26
N ILE A 171 11.92 -17.36 -3.29
CA ILE A 171 11.14 -17.81 -2.13
C ILE A 171 11.54 -19.25 -1.80
N PRO A 172 12.02 -19.52 -0.56
CA PRO A 172 12.46 -20.87 -0.18
C PRO A 172 11.27 -21.83 -0.07
N THR A 173 11.50 -23.11 -0.30
CA THR A 173 10.50 -24.14 0.01
C THR A 173 10.31 -24.29 1.51
N PRO A 174 9.17 -24.82 1.99
CA PRO A 174 8.98 -25.09 3.43
C PRO A 174 10.10 -25.95 4.01
N GLN A 175 10.54 -26.97 3.26
CA GLN A 175 11.64 -27.84 3.67
C GLN A 175 12.97 -27.09 3.79
N ALA A 176 13.29 -26.24 2.81
CA ALA A 176 14.51 -25.42 2.87
C ALA A 176 14.51 -24.48 4.08
N VAL A 177 13.35 -23.94 4.47
CA VAL A 177 13.23 -23.11 5.68
C VAL A 177 13.45 -23.96 6.95
N GLN A 178 12.91 -25.18 7.01
CA GLN A 178 13.10 -26.08 8.15
C GLN A 178 14.56 -26.51 8.31
N ASP A 179 15.25 -26.77 7.19
CA ASP A 179 16.64 -27.25 7.16
C ASP A 179 17.66 -26.09 7.37
N THR A 180 17.20 -24.85 7.28
CA THR A 180 18.09 -23.70 7.45
C THR A 180 18.49 -23.52 8.92
N PRO A 181 19.81 -23.47 9.24
CA PRO A 181 20.29 -23.27 10.60
C PRO A 181 20.18 -21.79 11.01
N TYR A 182 18.94 -21.32 11.22
CA TYR A 182 18.69 -19.96 11.65
C TYR A 182 19.36 -19.65 12.99
N THR A 183 19.99 -18.48 13.06
CA THR A 183 20.48 -17.93 14.34
C THR A 183 19.30 -17.61 15.27
N PRO A 184 19.51 -17.51 16.60
CA PRO A 184 18.42 -17.19 17.53
C PRO A 184 17.62 -15.91 17.18
N PRO A 185 18.24 -14.80 16.72
CA PRO A 185 17.49 -13.64 16.24
C PRO A 185 16.63 -13.92 15.00
N GLN A 186 17.17 -14.65 14.03
CA GLN A 186 16.45 -15.02 12.80
C GLN A 186 15.26 -15.95 13.11
N ARG A 187 15.42 -16.90 14.04
CA ARG A 187 14.35 -17.79 14.48
C ARG A 187 13.21 -17.01 15.14
N ARG A 188 13.54 -16.08 16.05
CA ARG A 188 12.52 -15.19 16.63
C ARG A 188 11.77 -14.37 15.58
N LEU A 189 12.47 -13.90 14.55
CA LEU A 189 11.88 -13.16 13.45
C LEU A 189 10.95 -14.04 12.61
N LEU A 190 11.37 -15.27 12.30
CA LEU A 190 10.55 -16.27 11.60
C LEU A 190 9.24 -16.56 12.35
N GLU A 191 9.34 -16.83 13.65
CA GLU A 191 8.19 -17.08 14.52
C GLU A 191 7.24 -15.87 14.60
N ALA A 192 7.81 -14.66 14.68
CA ALA A 192 7.02 -13.43 14.69
C ALA A 192 6.24 -13.27 13.37
N HIS A 193 6.87 -13.54 12.22
CA HIS A 193 6.19 -13.49 10.93
C HIS A 193 5.08 -14.55 10.82
N LEU A 194 5.33 -15.78 11.28
CA LEU A 194 4.32 -16.85 11.28
C LEU A 194 3.10 -16.50 12.13
N LYS A 195 3.32 -16.01 13.37
CA LYS A 195 2.23 -15.57 14.27
C LYS A 195 1.38 -14.45 13.69
N GLN A 196 1.96 -13.63 12.84
CA GLN A 196 1.29 -12.49 12.25
C GLN A 196 0.67 -12.78 10.89
N THR A 197 0.94 -13.93 10.30
CA THR A 197 0.39 -14.31 9.00
C THR A 197 -1.02 -14.85 9.16
N ILE A 198 -1.97 -14.29 8.41
CA ILE A 198 -3.32 -14.82 8.31
C ILE A 198 -3.26 -16.02 7.36
N ALA A 199 -3.31 -17.23 7.91
CA ALA A 199 -3.19 -18.44 7.11
C ALA A 199 -4.16 -19.52 7.59
N GLY A 200 -4.91 -20.11 6.66
CA GLY A 200 -5.87 -21.17 6.99
C GLY A 200 -6.72 -21.61 5.82
N PRO A 201 -7.62 -22.56 6.05
CA PRO A 201 -8.65 -22.93 5.08
C PRO A 201 -9.71 -21.83 4.94
N PRO A 202 -10.52 -21.85 3.85
CA PRO A 202 -11.50 -20.81 3.57
C PRO A 202 -12.44 -20.47 4.73
N ASP A 203 -12.81 -21.47 5.52
CA ASP A 203 -13.75 -21.30 6.63
C ASP A 203 -13.16 -20.58 7.86
N THR A 204 -11.83 -20.54 7.98
CA THR A 204 -11.13 -19.83 9.08
C THR A 204 -10.64 -18.43 8.69
N ILE A 205 -10.70 -18.07 7.41
CA ILE A 205 -10.21 -16.78 6.91
C ILE A 205 -11.34 -15.77 6.71
N LYS A 206 -12.60 -16.19 6.81
CA LYS A 206 -13.80 -15.35 6.66
C LYS A 206 -13.90 -14.25 7.70
#